data_0624674457647072b18af8194497f5c3
#
_entry.id   0624674457647072b18af8194497f5c3
#
_cell.length_a   1.000
_cell.length_b   1.000
_cell.length_c   1.000
_cell.angle_alpha   90.00
_cell.angle_beta   90.00
_cell.angle_gamma   90.00
#
_symmetry.space_group_name_H-M   'P 1'
#
loop_
_entity.id
_entity.type
_entity.pdbx_description
1 polymer ?
#
loop_
_entity_poly.entity_id
_entity_poly.type
_entity_poly.pdbx_seq_one_letter_code
_entity_poly.pdbx_strand_id
1 'polypeptide(L)'
;DYNMELKRNGDMEYFHVIKSPLLDENDNVFGISTICVNTTEEKFSMKVKELYAESLSHDFKNPILAQYKALEALKSGLIGELTTEQLEIIEQISSSCKFVEQMLNAQLASFKYSMIRYIINPTDFGLSAFINEYIEDIQPMIKGKNLSLINMVEPRINIVTDKTLVTRAIMNIIFNAIAHSAENTTFKISAQVKHSTIEFYIENYCIKGQFNQESLNQLFERFALARDRFRQVGAGIGLYIVKEIVRVLDGNLYLKVQDSDLENFDKFQIKFSIPKNTFYLKDKCFNFK
;
A
#
# COMPACT_ATOMS: atom_id res chain seq x y z
N ASP A 1 14.06 -27.51 4.99
CA ASP A 1 14.38 -26.24 4.36
C ASP A 1 14.56 -25.18 5.45
N TYR A 2 15.77 -24.59 5.58
CA TYR A 2 16.06 -23.61 6.61
C TYR A 2 17.23 -22.71 6.22
N ASN A 3 17.33 -21.54 6.87
CA ASN A 3 18.48 -20.64 6.73
C ASN A 3 19.49 -20.90 7.84
N MET A 4 20.75 -20.94 7.49
CA MET A 4 21.87 -21.15 8.41
C MET A 4 22.81 -19.94 8.35
N GLU A 5 23.30 -19.52 9.49
CA GLU A 5 24.28 -18.47 9.65
C GLU A 5 25.58 -19.07 10.18
N LEU A 6 26.68 -18.81 9.52
CA LEU A 6 27.99 -19.29 9.94
C LEU A 6 28.94 -18.10 10.09
N LYS A 7 29.67 -18.05 11.19
CA LYS A 7 30.75 -17.08 11.37
C LYS A 7 32.09 -17.72 10.94
N ARG A 8 32.66 -17.20 9.87
CA ARG A 8 33.92 -17.70 9.33
C ARG A 8 34.92 -16.56 9.22
N ASN A 9 36.12 -16.72 9.81
CA ASN A 9 37.19 -15.70 9.82
C ASN A 9 36.80 -14.30 10.32
N GLY A 10 35.74 -14.19 11.15
CA GLY A 10 35.20 -12.93 11.64
C GLY A 10 33.99 -12.42 10.85
N ASP A 11 33.76 -12.91 9.64
CA ASP A 11 32.64 -12.53 8.78
C ASP A 11 31.46 -13.48 8.95
N MET A 12 30.24 -12.96 8.72
CA MET A 12 29.01 -13.74 8.73
C MET A 12 28.67 -14.21 7.34
N GLU A 13 28.62 -15.51 7.14
CA GLU A 13 28.15 -16.15 5.91
C GLU A 13 26.76 -16.72 6.11
N TYR A 14 25.91 -16.54 5.09
CA TYR A 14 24.51 -16.96 5.09
C TYR A 14 24.28 -18.05 4.05
N PHE A 15 23.64 -19.13 4.48
CA PHE A 15 23.33 -20.27 3.61
C PHE A 15 21.86 -20.62 3.65
N HIS A 16 21.29 -20.92 2.51
CA HIS A 16 19.99 -21.56 2.41
C HIS A 16 20.23 -23.06 2.26
N VAL A 17 19.69 -23.85 3.19
CA VAL A 17 19.93 -25.29 3.28
C VAL A 17 18.63 -26.05 3.00
N ILE A 18 18.66 -26.87 1.96
CA ILE A 18 17.58 -27.77 1.58
C ILE A 18 18.04 -29.20 1.87
N LYS A 19 17.26 -29.94 2.67
CA LYS A 19 17.49 -31.34 2.94
C LYS A 19 16.35 -32.19 2.42
N SER A 20 16.70 -33.26 1.68
CA SER A 20 15.73 -34.23 1.15
C SER A 20 16.16 -35.64 1.48
N PRO A 21 15.24 -36.51 1.93
CA PRO A 21 15.56 -37.90 2.16
C PRO A 21 15.87 -38.58 0.81
N LEU A 22 16.81 -39.50 0.83
CA LEU A 22 17.06 -40.45 -0.24
C LEU A 22 16.41 -41.78 0.13
N LEU A 23 15.51 -42.25 -0.73
CA LEU A 23 14.76 -43.48 -0.52
C LEU A 23 15.34 -44.64 -1.33
N ASP A 24 15.31 -45.85 -0.78
CA ASP A 24 15.61 -47.08 -1.49
C ASP A 24 14.39 -47.57 -2.31
N GLU A 25 14.53 -48.73 -3.00
CA GLU A 25 13.47 -49.34 -3.79
C GLU A 25 12.26 -49.78 -2.95
N ASN A 26 12.36 -49.78 -1.61
CA ASN A 26 11.32 -50.15 -0.67
C ASN A 26 10.78 -48.93 0.13
N ASP A 27 11.03 -47.73 -0.32
CA ASP A 27 10.67 -46.45 0.32
C ASP A 27 11.32 -46.22 1.70
N ASN A 28 12.42 -46.92 2.05
CA ASN A 28 13.16 -46.66 3.28
C ASN A 28 14.20 -45.57 3.07
N VAL A 29 14.35 -44.69 4.06
CA VAL A 29 15.37 -43.64 4.03
C VAL A 29 16.76 -44.28 4.24
N PHE A 30 17.62 -44.27 3.22
CA PHE A 30 19.00 -44.74 3.34
C PHE A 30 20.03 -43.59 3.42
N GLY A 31 19.60 -42.36 3.18
CA GLY A 31 20.50 -41.20 3.21
C GLY A 31 19.74 -39.88 3.19
N ILE A 32 20.52 -38.79 3.30
CA ILE A 32 19.99 -37.42 3.19
C ILE A 32 20.83 -36.66 2.18
N SER A 33 20.17 -36.15 1.15
CA SER A 33 20.76 -35.16 0.24
C SER A 33 20.66 -33.80 0.89
N THR A 34 21.77 -33.05 0.85
CA THR A 34 21.80 -31.66 1.37
C THR A 34 22.34 -30.73 0.30
N ILE A 35 21.55 -29.70 -0.05
CA ILE A 35 21.96 -28.62 -0.94
C ILE A 35 22.14 -27.39 -0.07
N CYS A 36 23.32 -26.77 -0.13
CA CYS A 36 23.65 -25.51 0.55
C CYS A 36 23.91 -24.44 -0.51
N VAL A 37 23.08 -23.42 -0.53
CA VAL A 37 23.26 -22.26 -1.41
C VAL A 37 23.79 -21.11 -0.57
N ASN A 38 24.94 -20.55 -0.94
CA ASN A 38 25.48 -19.37 -0.28
C ASN A 38 24.67 -18.14 -0.74
N THR A 39 24.02 -17.47 0.21
CA THR A 39 23.18 -16.28 0.00
C THR A 39 23.76 -15.03 0.65
N THR A 40 25.05 -15.04 0.98
CA THR A 40 25.71 -13.95 1.72
C THR A 40 25.70 -12.65 0.94
N GLU A 41 26.07 -12.69 -0.33
CA GLU A 41 26.12 -11.50 -1.20
C GLU A 41 24.72 -10.90 -1.42
N GLU A 42 23.72 -11.75 -1.62
CA GLU A 42 22.31 -11.33 -1.74
C GLU A 42 21.81 -10.65 -0.47
N LYS A 43 22.06 -11.27 0.71
CA LYS A 43 21.68 -10.68 2.00
C LYS A 43 22.41 -9.39 2.28
N PHE A 44 23.70 -9.30 1.97
CA PHE A 44 24.48 -8.08 2.13
C PHE A 44 23.96 -6.97 1.22
N SER A 45 23.73 -7.25 -0.05
CA SER A 45 23.13 -6.29 -0.99
C SER A 45 21.77 -5.81 -0.54
N MET A 46 20.89 -6.70 -0.03
CA MET A 46 19.62 -6.33 0.57
C MET A 46 19.79 -5.39 1.76
N LYS A 47 20.72 -5.71 2.67
CA LYS A 47 20.96 -4.89 3.86
C LYS A 47 21.46 -3.49 3.53
N VAL A 48 22.38 -3.37 2.56
CA VAL A 48 22.88 -2.08 2.07
C VAL A 48 21.74 -1.26 1.47
N LYS A 49 20.87 -1.86 0.67
CA LYS A 49 19.72 -1.19 0.06
C LYS A 49 18.71 -0.75 1.13
N GLU A 50 18.46 -1.56 2.16
CA GLU A 50 17.58 -1.22 3.30
C GLU A 50 18.11 0.00 4.06
N LEU A 51 19.39 -0.01 4.44
CA LEU A 51 20.06 1.11 5.11
C LEU A 51 20.04 2.38 4.26
N TYR A 52 20.25 2.24 2.95
CA TYR A 52 20.19 3.37 2.03
C TYR A 52 18.78 3.95 1.94
N ALA A 53 17.76 3.10 1.85
CA ALA A 53 16.36 3.53 1.86
C ALA A 53 15.95 4.22 3.17
N GLU A 54 16.45 3.74 4.32
CA GLU A 54 16.22 4.36 5.63
C GLU A 54 16.89 5.73 5.73
N SER A 55 18.15 5.84 5.30
CA SER A 55 18.87 7.11 5.27
C SER A 55 18.18 8.14 4.39
N LEU A 56 17.83 7.77 3.15
CA LEU A 56 17.09 8.66 2.25
C LEU A 56 15.76 9.11 2.85
N SER A 57 15.06 8.20 3.54
CA SER A 57 13.82 8.53 4.24
C SER A 57 13.99 9.66 5.23
N HIS A 58 14.97 9.50 6.09
CA HIS A 58 15.29 10.48 7.13
C HIS A 58 15.69 11.83 6.51
N ASP A 59 16.53 11.79 5.47
CA ASP A 59 17.08 12.99 4.84
C ASP A 59 16.02 13.80 4.05
N PHE A 60 15.00 13.14 3.52
CA PHE A 60 13.88 13.82 2.88
C PHE A 60 12.76 14.22 3.86
N LYS A 61 12.54 13.43 4.90
CA LYS A 61 11.46 13.69 5.86
C LYS A 61 11.73 14.92 6.72
N ASN A 62 12.97 15.12 7.12
CA ASN A 62 13.35 16.23 7.99
C ASN A 62 13.10 17.62 7.37
N PRO A 63 13.54 17.94 6.14
CA PRO A 63 13.25 19.23 5.53
C PRO A 63 11.75 19.46 5.33
N ILE A 64 10.98 18.43 4.95
CA ILE A 64 9.54 18.55 4.77
C ILE A 64 8.85 18.85 6.10
N LEU A 65 9.24 18.16 7.17
CA LEU A 65 8.72 18.41 8.52
C LEU A 65 9.09 19.83 9.01
N ALA A 66 10.30 20.30 8.71
CA ALA A 66 10.71 21.66 9.02
C ALA A 66 9.87 22.72 8.27
N GLN A 67 9.61 22.50 6.97
CA GLN A 67 8.72 23.36 6.19
C GLN A 67 7.30 23.38 6.75
N TYR A 68 6.75 22.19 7.08
CA TYR A 68 5.43 22.09 7.68
C TYR A 68 5.33 22.85 9.01
N LYS A 69 6.33 22.70 9.92
CA LYS A 69 6.37 23.44 11.18
C LYS A 69 6.47 24.96 10.98
N ALA A 70 7.21 25.43 9.98
CA ALA A 70 7.29 26.84 9.65
C ALA A 70 5.93 27.39 9.16
N LEU A 71 5.20 26.63 8.35
CA LEU A 71 3.87 26.99 7.90
C LEU A 71 2.85 27.02 9.05
N GLU A 72 2.92 26.08 9.97
CA GLU A 72 2.07 26.10 11.18
C GLU A 72 2.40 27.31 12.10
N ALA A 73 3.67 27.68 12.22
CA ALA A 73 4.05 28.89 12.95
C ALA A 73 3.51 30.16 12.31
N LEU A 74 3.50 30.27 10.97
CA LEU A 74 2.83 31.36 10.25
C LEU A 74 1.33 31.39 10.54
N LYS A 75 0.65 30.23 10.45
CA LYS A 75 -0.79 30.13 10.71
C LYS A 75 -1.19 30.47 12.15
N SER A 76 -0.32 30.22 13.11
CA SER A 76 -0.59 30.51 14.53
C SER A 76 -0.58 32.01 14.88
N GLY A 77 -0.24 32.89 13.92
CA GLY A 77 -0.14 34.34 14.15
C GLY A 77 1.11 34.78 14.90
N LEU A 78 2.05 33.88 15.18
CA LEU A 78 3.31 34.18 15.89
C LEU A 78 4.18 35.23 15.18
N ILE A 79 4.02 35.40 13.87
CA ILE A 79 4.83 36.29 13.02
C ILE A 79 3.99 37.50 12.49
N GLY A 80 2.72 37.58 12.89
CA GLY A 80 1.78 38.61 12.47
C GLY A 80 0.48 38.03 11.92
N GLU A 81 -0.53 38.90 11.73
CA GLU A 81 -1.80 38.49 11.15
C GLU A 81 -1.66 38.26 9.65
N LEU A 82 -2.28 37.20 9.15
CA LEU A 82 -2.30 36.83 7.73
C LEU A 82 -3.59 37.34 7.07
N THR A 83 -3.49 37.78 5.82
CA THR A 83 -4.69 38.00 5.00
C THR A 83 -5.33 36.68 4.62
N THR A 84 -6.61 36.72 4.24
CA THR A 84 -7.35 35.51 3.79
C THR A 84 -6.63 34.84 2.62
N GLU A 85 -6.13 35.59 1.66
CA GLU A 85 -5.41 35.07 0.49
C GLU A 85 -4.07 34.42 0.89
N GLN A 86 -3.34 35.02 1.86
CA GLN A 86 -2.11 34.42 2.38
C GLN A 86 -2.39 33.12 3.12
N LEU A 87 -3.49 33.04 3.86
CA LEU A 87 -3.90 31.83 4.58
C LEU A 87 -4.24 30.69 3.60
N GLU A 88 -4.94 30.98 2.51
CA GLU A 88 -5.24 30.01 1.46
C GLU A 88 -3.96 29.46 0.82
N ILE A 89 -2.99 30.31 0.49
CA ILE A 89 -1.70 29.89 -0.07
C ILE A 89 -0.94 29.00 0.92
N ILE A 90 -0.90 29.36 2.20
CA ILE A 90 -0.22 28.59 3.24
C ILE A 90 -0.90 27.22 3.42
N GLU A 91 -2.23 27.16 3.33
CA GLU A 91 -2.96 25.89 3.39
C GLU A 91 -2.67 24.98 2.20
N GLN A 92 -2.56 25.53 1.01
CA GLN A 92 -2.16 24.76 -0.18
C GLN A 92 -0.74 24.20 -0.03
N ILE A 93 0.22 25.01 0.45
CA ILE A 93 1.60 24.58 0.65
C ILE A 93 1.65 23.51 1.77
N SER A 94 0.93 23.71 2.88
CA SER A 94 0.85 22.72 3.98
C SER A 94 0.30 21.39 3.52
N SER A 95 -0.74 21.42 2.69
CA SER A 95 -1.33 20.23 2.08
C SER A 95 -0.34 19.52 1.15
N SER A 96 0.42 20.30 0.37
CA SER A 96 1.48 19.77 -0.49
C SER A 96 2.61 19.11 0.30
N CYS A 97 3.05 19.69 1.41
CA CYS A 97 4.07 19.11 2.30
C CYS A 97 3.60 17.77 2.89
N LYS A 98 2.37 17.71 3.40
CA LYS A 98 1.77 16.45 3.89
C LYS A 98 1.70 15.39 2.81
N PHE A 99 1.32 15.80 1.61
CA PHE A 99 1.25 14.89 0.46
C PHE A 99 2.63 14.33 0.11
N VAL A 100 3.68 15.15 0.05
CA VAL A 100 5.06 14.69 -0.23
C VAL A 100 5.55 13.75 0.87
N GLU A 101 5.23 14.03 2.14
CA GLU A 101 5.55 13.12 3.26
C GLU A 101 4.88 11.75 3.09
N GLN A 102 3.59 11.73 2.76
CA GLN A 102 2.85 10.49 2.52
C GLN A 102 3.41 9.71 1.33
N MET A 103 3.77 10.41 0.26
CA MET A 103 4.40 9.82 -0.93
C MET A 103 5.74 9.17 -0.59
N LEU A 104 6.59 9.85 0.18
CA LEU A 104 7.87 9.32 0.65
C LEU A 104 7.66 8.08 1.52
N ASN A 105 6.74 8.14 2.49
CA ASN A 105 6.42 6.99 3.33
C ASN A 105 5.91 5.80 2.50
N ALA A 106 5.10 6.03 1.48
CA ALA A 106 4.61 4.99 0.57
C ALA A 106 5.75 4.39 -0.28
N GLN A 107 6.66 5.24 -0.80
CA GLN A 107 7.82 4.76 -1.58
C GLN A 107 8.77 3.92 -0.73
N LEU A 108 9.10 4.39 0.48
CA LEU A 108 9.98 3.67 1.40
C LEU A 108 9.40 2.35 1.83
N ALA A 109 8.11 2.37 2.10
CA ALA A 109 7.39 1.16 2.38
C ALA A 109 7.45 0.20 1.18
N SER A 110 7.30 0.67 -0.06
CA SER A 110 7.48 -0.15 -1.28
C SER A 110 8.91 -0.70 -1.38
N PHE A 111 9.91 0.14 -1.10
CA PHE A 111 11.32 -0.29 -1.08
C PHE A 111 11.58 -1.37 -0.03
N LYS A 112 11.12 -1.17 1.22
CA LYS A 112 11.25 -2.16 2.29
C LYS A 112 10.60 -3.50 1.89
N TYR A 113 9.44 -3.48 1.27
CA TYR A 113 8.73 -4.72 0.90
C TYR A 113 9.25 -5.38 -0.37
N SER A 114 9.82 -4.64 -1.32
CA SER A 114 10.47 -5.27 -2.50
C SER A 114 11.78 -5.99 -2.14
N MET A 115 12.33 -5.73 -0.95
CA MET A 115 13.63 -6.25 -0.51
C MET A 115 13.56 -7.23 0.65
N ILE A 116 12.45 -7.30 1.39
CA ILE A 116 12.30 -8.15 2.56
C ILE A 116 11.35 -9.30 2.19
N ARG A 117 11.76 -10.52 2.54
CA ARG A 117 10.82 -11.64 2.60
C ARG A 117 9.74 -11.30 3.65
N TYR A 118 8.59 -10.85 3.19
CA TYR A 118 7.47 -10.57 4.08
C TYR A 118 6.86 -11.89 4.55
N ILE A 119 6.80 -12.08 5.86
CA ILE A 119 6.15 -13.24 6.47
C ILE A 119 4.70 -12.86 6.75
N ILE A 120 3.77 -13.57 6.14
CA ILE A 120 2.34 -13.34 6.33
C ILE A 120 1.93 -13.76 7.73
N ASN A 121 1.27 -12.85 8.45
CA ASN A 121 0.73 -13.07 9.79
C ASN A 121 -0.80 -12.88 9.82
N PRO A 122 -1.60 -13.89 9.46
CA PRO A 122 -3.05 -13.80 9.46
C PRO A 122 -3.61 -13.64 10.87
N THR A 123 -4.50 -12.69 11.06
CA THR A 123 -5.26 -12.44 12.29
C THR A 123 -6.75 -12.39 11.98
N ASP A 124 -7.61 -12.73 12.94
CA ASP A 124 -9.05 -12.63 12.82
C ASP A 124 -9.50 -11.23 13.26
N PHE A 125 -10.29 -10.54 12.45
CA PHE A 125 -10.83 -9.22 12.79
C PHE A 125 -12.13 -8.92 12.06
N GLY A 126 -12.96 -8.08 12.71
CA GLY A 126 -14.19 -7.54 12.12
C GLY A 126 -13.87 -6.44 11.11
N LEU A 127 -14.28 -6.63 9.86
CA LEU A 127 -13.89 -5.76 8.77
C LEU A 127 -14.47 -4.36 8.85
N SER A 128 -15.76 -4.23 9.21
CA SER A 128 -16.43 -2.93 9.29
C SER A 128 -15.86 -2.05 10.40
N ALA A 129 -15.62 -2.60 11.59
CA ALA A 129 -15.02 -1.89 12.71
C ALA A 129 -13.59 -1.43 12.37
N PHE A 130 -12.82 -2.32 11.73
CA PHE A 130 -11.48 -2.04 11.23
C PHE A 130 -11.46 -0.86 10.24
N ILE A 131 -12.36 -0.82 9.26
CA ILE A 131 -12.42 0.28 8.29
C ILE A 131 -12.83 1.59 8.97
N ASN A 132 -13.78 1.56 9.92
CA ASN A 132 -14.21 2.76 10.64
C ASN A 132 -13.09 3.40 11.46
N GLU A 133 -12.22 2.59 12.10
CA GLU A 133 -11.03 3.07 12.83
C GLU A 133 -10.17 4.00 11.93
N TYR A 134 -9.92 3.60 10.69
CA TYR A 134 -9.12 4.39 9.76
C TYR A 134 -9.87 5.56 9.12
N ILE A 135 -11.20 5.46 8.96
CA ILE A 135 -12.00 6.58 8.46
C ILE A 135 -11.92 7.77 9.39
N GLU A 136 -11.89 7.57 10.71
CA GLU A 136 -11.77 8.65 11.69
C GLU A 136 -10.46 9.42 11.51
N ASP A 137 -9.35 8.73 11.28
CA ASP A 137 -8.02 9.33 11.10
C ASP A 137 -7.92 10.21 9.84
N ILE A 138 -8.66 9.86 8.77
CA ILE A 138 -8.60 10.58 7.49
C ILE A 138 -9.68 11.65 7.30
N GLN A 139 -10.59 11.82 8.27
CA GLN A 139 -11.67 12.82 8.21
C GLN A 139 -11.20 14.23 7.86
N PRO A 140 -10.09 14.76 8.41
CA PRO A 140 -9.60 16.09 8.04
C PRO A 140 -9.28 16.23 6.55
N MET A 141 -8.74 15.16 5.93
CA MET A 141 -8.41 15.17 4.50
C MET A 141 -9.66 15.13 3.62
N ILE A 142 -10.67 14.36 4.03
CA ILE A 142 -11.95 14.26 3.35
C ILE A 142 -12.67 15.61 3.35
N LYS A 143 -12.72 16.27 4.51
CA LYS A 143 -13.35 17.59 4.68
C LYS A 143 -12.63 18.68 3.87
N GLY A 144 -11.30 18.63 3.78
CA GLY A 144 -10.51 19.60 3.02
C GLY A 144 -10.82 19.66 1.51
N LYS A 145 -11.46 18.60 0.97
CA LYS A 145 -11.94 18.55 -0.43
C LYS A 145 -13.47 18.51 -0.55
N ASN A 146 -14.20 18.79 0.52
CA ASN A 146 -15.67 18.65 0.58
C ASN A 146 -16.16 17.28 0.11
N LEU A 147 -15.41 16.23 0.38
CA LEU A 147 -15.79 14.86 0.06
C LEU A 147 -16.58 14.24 1.22
N SER A 148 -17.35 13.20 0.90
CA SER A 148 -17.99 12.32 1.89
C SER A 148 -17.51 10.90 1.68
N LEU A 149 -17.26 10.17 2.78
CA LEU A 149 -16.94 8.74 2.75
C LEU A 149 -18.04 7.96 3.46
N ILE A 150 -18.56 6.93 2.80
CA ILE A 150 -19.57 6.03 3.37
C ILE A 150 -18.99 4.61 3.44
N ASN A 151 -18.93 4.07 4.66
CA ASN A 151 -18.63 2.66 4.88
C ASN A 151 -19.93 1.85 4.82
N MET A 152 -20.05 1.02 3.79
CA MET A 152 -21.19 0.12 3.54
C MET A 152 -20.85 -1.34 3.85
N VAL A 153 -19.76 -1.61 4.54
CA VAL A 153 -19.37 -2.96 4.94
C VAL A 153 -20.25 -3.45 6.08
N GLU A 154 -20.87 -4.60 5.90
CA GLU A 154 -21.72 -5.18 6.95
C GLU A 154 -20.92 -5.46 8.23
N PRO A 155 -21.46 -5.09 9.44
CA PRO A 155 -20.76 -5.26 10.72
C PRO A 155 -20.40 -6.72 11.06
N ARG A 156 -21.12 -7.69 10.47
CA ARG A 156 -20.95 -9.13 10.76
C ARG A 156 -19.84 -9.80 9.94
N ILE A 157 -19.19 -9.08 9.02
CA ILE A 157 -18.14 -9.65 8.20
C ILE A 157 -16.84 -9.72 9.00
N ASN A 158 -16.41 -10.93 9.32
CA ASN A 158 -15.09 -11.25 9.86
C ASN A 158 -14.23 -11.90 8.79
N ILE A 159 -12.94 -11.58 8.81
CA ILE A 159 -11.94 -12.16 7.89
C ILE A 159 -10.70 -12.58 8.69
N VAL A 160 -10.05 -13.64 8.20
CA VAL A 160 -8.76 -14.11 8.73
C VAL A 160 -7.69 -13.85 7.69
N THR A 161 -6.95 -12.76 7.85
CA THR A 161 -5.91 -12.35 6.91
C THR A 161 -4.86 -11.48 7.60
N ASP A 162 -3.83 -11.11 6.86
CA ASP A 162 -2.83 -10.17 7.38
C ASP A 162 -3.41 -8.74 7.44
N LYS A 163 -3.71 -8.31 8.68
CA LYS A 163 -4.31 -7.00 8.95
C LYS A 163 -3.45 -5.87 8.39
N THR A 164 -2.12 -5.96 8.50
CA THR A 164 -1.18 -4.93 8.03
C THR A 164 -1.23 -4.77 6.52
N LEU A 165 -1.25 -5.88 5.78
CA LEU A 165 -1.33 -5.85 4.32
C LEU A 165 -2.67 -5.30 3.85
N VAL A 166 -3.78 -5.75 4.44
CA VAL A 166 -5.13 -5.25 4.09
C VAL A 166 -5.27 -3.76 4.41
N THR A 167 -4.82 -3.30 5.59
CA THR A 167 -4.77 -1.88 5.94
C THR A 167 -4.10 -1.08 4.83
N ARG A 168 -2.94 -1.54 4.44
CA ARG A 168 -2.12 -0.84 3.46
C ARG A 168 -2.77 -0.79 2.08
N ALA A 169 -3.38 -1.90 1.64
CA ALA A 169 -4.11 -1.93 0.38
C ALA A 169 -5.29 -0.94 0.40
N ILE A 170 -6.13 -0.99 1.44
CA ILE A 170 -7.30 -0.12 1.58
C ILE A 170 -6.87 1.35 1.67
N MET A 171 -5.87 1.69 2.49
CA MET A 171 -5.41 3.07 2.63
C MET A 171 -4.81 3.63 1.34
N ASN A 172 -4.04 2.86 0.58
CA ASN A 172 -3.56 3.29 -0.74
C ASN A 172 -4.72 3.59 -1.70
N ILE A 173 -5.77 2.76 -1.68
CA ILE A 173 -6.95 3.00 -2.53
C ILE A 173 -7.72 4.23 -2.05
N ILE A 174 -7.92 4.41 -0.74
CA ILE A 174 -8.61 5.58 -0.18
C ILE A 174 -7.86 6.87 -0.51
N PHE A 175 -6.53 6.90 -0.33
CA PHE A 175 -5.74 8.08 -0.69
C PHE A 175 -5.83 8.40 -2.18
N ASN A 176 -5.83 7.40 -3.04
CA ASN A 176 -6.07 7.61 -4.47
C ASN A 176 -7.49 8.14 -4.73
N ALA A 177 -8.50 7.60 -4.05
CA ALA A 177 -9.87 8.11 -4.16
C ALA A 177 -9.95 9.58 -3.72
N ILE A 178 -9.37 9.96 -2.58
CA ILE A 178 -9.33 11.36 -2.12
C ILE A 178 -8.58 12.26 -3.13
N ALA A 179 -7.44 11.79 -3.66
CA ALA A 179 -6.63 12.57 -4.60
C ALA A 179 -7.37 12.87 -5.92
N HIS A 180 -8.09 11.87 -6.45
CA HIS A 180 -8.67 11.90 -7.79
C HIS A 180 -10.18 12.08 -7.83
N SER A 181 -10.87 12.10 -6.69
CA SER A 181 -12.30 12.41 -6.64
C SER A 181 -12.57 13.86 -7.01
N ALA A 182 -13.66 14.06 -7.73
CA ALA A 182 -14.24 15.39 -7.94
C ALA A 182 -14.75 15.95 -6.61
N GLU A 183 -14.59 17.26 -6.42
CA GLU A 183 -15.05 17.95 -5.23
C GLU A 183 -16.57 17.82 -5.05
N ASN A 184 -17.04 17.90 -3.81
CA ASN A 184 -18.46 17.79 -3.45
C ASN A 184 -19.10 16.45 -3.84
N THR A 185 -18.31 15.38 -3.96
CA THR A 185 -18.80 14.04 -4.27
C THR A 185 -18.64 13.08 -3.09
N THR A 186 -19.25 11.91 -3.22
CA THR A 186 -19.19 10.85 -2.20
C THR A 186 -18.42 9.65 -2.76
N PHE A 187 -17.47 9.14 -2.00
CA PHE A 187 -16.90 7.83 -2.29
C PHE A 187 -17.37 6.77 -1.28
N LYS A 188 -17.47 5.54 -1.73
CA LYS A 188 -18.07 4.44 -0.98
C LYS A 188 -17.11 3.29 -0.85
N ILE A 189 -17.08 2.67 0.32
CA ILE A 189 -16.39 1.41 0.58
C ILE A 189 -17.45 0.37 0.90
N SER A 190 -17.42 -0.75 0.21
CA SER A 190 -18.28 -1.91 0.51
C SER A 190 -17.50 -3.20 0.37
N ALA A 191 -17.99 -4.26 1.01
CA ALA A 191 -17.44 -5.59 0.88
C ALA A 191 -18.55 -6.64 0.85
N GLN A 192 -18.34 -7.70 0.06
CA GLN A 192 -19.27 -8.81 -0.06
C GLN A 192 -18.54 -10.13 0.08
N VAL A 193 -19.10 -11.03 0.89
CA VAL A 193 -18.59 -12.40 1.00
C VAL A 193 -19.19 -13.23 -0.12
N LYS A 194 -18.32 -13.84 -0.95
CA LYS A 194 -18.72 -14.77 -2.01
C LYS A 194 -18.01 -16.11 -1.80
N HIS A 195 -18.76 -17.11 -1.34
CA HIS A 195 -18.25 -18.44 -1.04
C HIS A 195 -17.04 -18.38 -0.07
N SER A 196 -15.84 -18.64 -0.58
CA SER A 196 -14.59 -18.63 0.19
C SER A 196 -13.78 -17.33 0.04
N THR A 197 -14.26 -16.36 -0.75
CA THR A 197 -13.59 -15.08 -0.99
C THR A 197 -14.37 -13.92 -0.42
N ILE A 198 -13.68 -12.82 -0.17
CA ILE A 198 -14.29 -11.52 0.09
C ILE A 198 -13.89 -10.57 -1.04
N GLU A 199 -14.88 -9.87 -1.57
CA GLU A 199 -14.71 -8.85 -2.60
C GLU A 199 -14.89 -7.48 -1.98
N PHE A 200 -13.91 -6.61 -2.17
CA PHE A 200 -13.93 -5.21 -1.76
C PHE A 200 -14.23 -4.35 -2.97
N TYR A 201 -15.07 -3.33 -2.76
CA TYR A 201 -15.41 -2.33 -3.76
C TYR A 201 -15.18 -0.96 -3.18
N ILE A 202 -14.36 -0.17 -3.84
CA ILE A 202 -14.16 1.24 -3.54
C ILE A 202 -14.56 2.03 -4.78
N GLU A 203 -15.53 2.91 -4.63
CA GLU A 203 -16.14 3.66 -5.72
C GLU A 203 -16.05 5.15 -5.44
N ASN A 204 -15.56 5.91 -6.41
CA ASN A 204 -15.52 7.36 -6.36
C ASN A 204 -15.92 7.97 -7.70
N TYR A 205 -16.22 9.26 -7.69
CA TYR A 205 -16.53 10.05 -8.88
C TYR A 205 -15.32 10.84 -9.32
N CYS A 206 -14.93 10.74 -10.58
CA CYS A 206 -13.87 11.51 -11.21
C CYS A 206 -14.44 12.40 -12.32
N ILE A 207 -13.67 13.37 -12.79
CA ILE A 207 -14.09 14.24 -13.90
C ILE A 207 -14.30 13.38 -15.14
N LYS A 208 -15.38 13.63 -15.88
CA LYS A 208 -15.74 12.89 -17.08
C LYS A 208 -14.59 12.88 -18.10
N GLY A 209 -14.24 11.69 -18.58
CA GLY A 209 -13.13 11.49 -19.51
C GLY A 209 -11.74 11.56 -18.91
N GLN A 210 -11.59 11.71 -17.57
CA GLN A 210 -10.29 11.72 -16.89
C GLN A 210 -9.55 10.39 -17.05
N PHE A 211 -10.26 9.28 -17.07
CA PHE A 211 -9.70 7.94 -17.23
C PHE A 211 -10.33 7.25 -18.45
N ASN A 212 -9.50 6.59 -19.25
CA ASN A 212 -9.91 5.76 -20.36
C ASN A 212 -9.81 4.30 -19.96
N GLN A 213 -10.83 3.49 -20.26
CA GLN A 213 -10.86 2.05 -19.95
C GLN A 213 -9.63 1.30 -20.51
N GLU A 214 -9.14 1.70 -21.68
CA GLU A 214 -7.97 1.07 -22.31
C GLU A 214 -6.67 1.34 -21.54
N SER A 215 -6.57 2.51 -20.88
CA SER A 215 -5.39 2.91 -20.10
C SER A 215 -5.39 2.40 -18.65
N LEU A 216 -6.51 1.84 -18.17
CA LEU A 216 -6.64 1.41 -16.76
C LEU A 216 -5.60 0.36 -16.35
N ASN A 217 -5.26 -0.56 -17.23
CA ASN A 217 -4.26 -1.59 -16.92
C ASN A 217 -2.87 -1.00 -16.70
N GLN A 218 -2.57 0.14 -17.33
CA GLN A 218 -1.29 0.84 -17.15
C GLN A 218 -1.19 1.50 -15.76
N LEU A 219 -2.32 1.79 -15.09
CA LEU A 219 -2.32 2.37 -13.74
C LEU A 219 -1.73 1.44 -12.68
N PHE A 220 -1.59 0.16 -12.99
CA PHE A 220 -0.92 -0.83 -12.13
C PHE A 220 0.60 -0.92 -12.34
N GLU A 221 1.15 -0.22 -13.31
CA GLU A 221 2.59 -0.18 -13.52
C GLU A 221 3.26 0.81 -12.57
N ARG A 222 4.52 0.52 -12.21
CA ARG A 222 5.31 1.49 -11.44
C ARG A 222 5.44 2.79 -12.22
N PHE A 223 5.16 3.91 -11.54
CA PHE A 223 5.27 5.25 -12.12
C PHE A 223 4.36 5.49 -13.34
N ALA A 224 3.24 4.79 -13.44
CA ALA A 224 2.30 4.95 -14.54
C ALA A 224 1.89 6.42 -14.79
N LEU A 225 1.68 7.19 -13.73
CA LEU A 225 1.28 8.60 -13.80
C LEU A 225 2.45 9.57 -14.02
N ALA A 226 3.69 9.16 -13.83
CA ALA A 226 4.86 10.03 -14.05
C ALA A 226 5.18 10.27 -15.53
N ARG A 227 4.55 9.54 -16.45
CA ARG A 227 4.69 9.73 -17.90
C ARG A 227 3.91 10.93 -18.43
N ASP A 228 2.87 11.37 -17.72
CA ASP A 228 2.07 12.55 -18.08
C ASP A 228 2.60 13.80 -17.38
N ARG A 229 3.42 14.56 -18.07
CA ARG A 229 4.38 15.54 -17.54
C ARG A 229 3.84 16.73 -16.74
N PHE A 230 2.51 16.96 -16.60
CA PHE A 230 2.07 18.28 -16.10
C PHE A 230 0.78 18.36 -15.25
N ARG A 231 0.10 17.27 -14.86
CA ARG A 231 -1.23 17.43 -14.23
C ARG A 231 -1.66 16.54 -13.08
N GLN A 232 -0.84 15.62 -12.54
CA GLN A 232 -1.36 14.75 -11.48
C GLN A 232 -0.44 14.63 -10.28
N VAL A 233 -1.04 14.91 -9.13
CA VAL A 233 -0.50 14.79 -7.79
C VAL A 233 -0.46 13.31 -7.40
N GLY A 234 0.70 12.66 -7.50
CA GLY A 234 0.90 11.28 -7.07
C GLY A 234 2.06 10.57 -7.75
N ALA A 235 2.79 9.73 -7.01
CA ALA A 235 3.96 9.00 -7.53
C ALA A 235 3.60 7.82 -8.45
N GLY A 236 2.31 7.52 -8.66
CA GLY A 236 1.86 6.36 -9.45
C GLY A 236 2.26 5.00 -8.86
N ILE A 237 2.57 4.94 -7.56
CA ILE A 237 3.05 3.74 -6.88
C ILE A 237 1.91 3.08 -6.06
N GLY A 238 0.90 3.85 -5.65
CA GLY A 238 -0.15 3.36 -4.74
C GLY A 238 -0.88 2.13 -5.27
N LEU A 239 -1.35 2.16 -6.51
CA LEU A 239 -2.05 1.02 -7.14
C LEU A 239 -1.13 -0.17 -7.44
N TYR A 240 0.14 0.10 -7.75
CA TYR A 240 1.14 -0.95 -7.85
C TYR A 240 1.32 -1.71 -6.53
N ILE A 241 1.40 -0.99 -5.40
CA ILE A 241 1.47 -1.60 -4.06
C ILE A 241 0.22 -2.44 -3.79
N VAL A 242 -0.96 -1.93 -4.13
CA VAL A 242 -2.23 -2.68 -3.98
C VAL A 242 -2.19 -3.97 -4.79
N LYS A 243 -1.74 -3.91 -6.04
CA LYS A 243 -1.58 -5.09 -6.91
C LYS A 243 -0.67 -6.14 -6.28
N GLU A 244 0.48 -5.73 -5.77
CA GLU A 244 1.43 -6.66 -5.15
C GLU A 244 0.86 -7.27 -3.85
N ILE A 245 0.21 -6.46 -2.99
CA ILE A 245 -0.43 -6.96 -1.76
C ILE A 245 -1.52 -7.98 -2.10
N VAL A 246 -2.40 -7.66 -3.04
CA VAL A 246 -3.49 -8.54 -3.45
C VAL A 246 -2.94 -9.86 -4.02
N ARG A 247 -1.87 -9.80 -4.83
CA ARG A 247 -1.16 -11.00 -5.33
C ARG A 247 -0.59 -11.85 -4.19
N VAL A 248 0.03 -11.22 -3.19
CA VAL A 248 0.61 -11.91 -2.02
C VAL A 248 -0.48 -12.59 -1.19
N LEU A 249 -1.66 -11.99 -1.10
CA LEU A 249 -2.83 -12.55 -0.43
C LEU A 249 -3.64 -13.53 -1.31
N ASP A 250 -3.08 -13.98 -2.43
CA ASP A 250 -3.72 -14.92 -3.36
C ASP A 250 -5.06 -14.40 -3.91
N GLY A 251 -5.08 -13.11 -4.24
CA GLY A 251 -6.27 -12.39 -4.66
C GLY A 251 -6.20 -11.87 -6.10
N ASN A 252 -7.24 -11.15 -6.50
CA ASN A 252 -7.35 -10.51 -7.81
C ASN A 252 -7.76 -9.05 -7.67
N LEU A 253 -7.28 -8.20 -8.59
CA LEU A 253 -7.52 -6.76 -8.60
C LEU A 253 -8.02 -6.31 -9.98
N TYR A 254 -9.08 -5.48 -9.99
CA TYR A 254 -9.73 -4.98 -11.19
C TYR A 254 -10.04 -3.49 -11.05
N LEU A 255 -9.92 -2.76 -12.15
CA LEU A 255 -10.36 -1.38 -12.28
C LEU A 255 -11.46 -1.28 -13.34
N LYS A 256 -12.43 -0.41 -13.09
CA LYS A 256 -13.49 -0.11 -14.02
C LYS A 256 -13.83 1.37 -13.98
N VAL A 257 -14.04 1.94 -15.16
CA VAL A 257 -14.66 3.26 -15.32
C VAL A 257 -15.98 3.06 -16.06
N GLN A 258 -16.99 3.78 -15.64
CA GLN A 258 -18.30 3.75 -16.27
C GLN A 258 -18.99 5.10 -16.16
N ASP A 259 -19.89 5.39 -17.07
CA ASP A 259 -20.74 6.57 -16.97
C ASP A 259 -21.48 6.59 -15.64
N SER A 260 -21.64 7.78 -15.08
CA SER A 260 -22.40 7.98 -13.85
C SER A 260 -23.71 8.70 -14.13
N ASP A 261 -24.61 8.66 -13.14
CA ASP A 261 -25.87 9.43 -13.18
C ASP A 261 -25.62 10.95 -13.03
N LEU A 262 -24.39 11.35 -12.72
CA LEU A 262 -23.97 12.74 -12.61
C LEU A 262 -23.34 13.19 -13.94
N GLU A 263 -23.96 14.19 -14.60
CA GLU A 263 -23.69 14.58 -15.98
C GLU A 263 -22.21 14.88 -16.31
N ASN A 264 -21.45 15.41 -15.34
CA ASN A 264 -20.05 15.84 -15.52
C ASN A 264 -19.02 14.88 -14.93
N PHE A 265 -19.43 13.72 -14.46
CA PHE A 265 -18.56 12.80 -13.75
C PHE A 265 -18.68 11.38 -14.29
N ASP A 266 -17.58 10.65 -14.23
CA ASP A 266 -17.54 9.21 -14.41
C ASP A 266 -17.40 8.53 -13.04
N LYS A 267 -17.91 7.31 -12.93
CA LYS A 267 -17.76 6.47 -11.75
C LYS A 267 -16.52 5.59 -11.93
N PHE A 268 -15.53 5.81 -11.09
CA PHE A 268 -14.33 4.99 -10.99
C PHE A 268 -14.49 3.95 -9.88
N GLN A 269 -14.28 2.69 -10.19
CA GLN A 269 -14.40 1.59 -9.26
C GLN A 269 -13.11 0.78 -9.20
N ILE A 270 -12.60 0.58 -8.00
CA ILE A 270 -11.57 -0.41 -7.69
C ILE A 270 -12.24 -1.58 -7.01
N LYS A 271 -12.07 -2.76 -7.61
CA LYS A 271 -12.50 -4.03 -7.04
C LYS A 271 -11.29 -4.90 -6.77
N PHE A 272 -11.13 -5.39 -5.55
CA PHE A 272 -10.19 -6.47 -5.29
C PHE A 272 -10.85 -7.58 -4.49
N SER A 273 -10.37 -8.80 -4.68
CA SER A 273 -10.84 -9.98 -3.95
C SER A 273 -9.67 -10.70 -3.32
N ILE A 274 -9.87 -11.20 -2.11
CA ILE A 274 -8.92 -12.08 -1.41
C ILE A 274 -9.69 -13.25 -0.80
N PRO A 275 -9.04 -14.39 -0.50
CA PRO A 275 -9.66 -15.44 0.27
C PRO A 275 -10.11 -14.90 1.63
N LYS A 276 -11.32 -15.30 2.08
CA LYS A 276 -11.85 -14.88 3.40
C LYS A 276 -10.97 -15.37 4.55
N ASN A 277 -10.26 -16.48 4.34
CA ASN A 277 -9.32 -17.03 5.29
C ASN A 277 -8.00 -17.32 4.58
N THR A 278 -6.95 -16.58 4.92
CA THR A 278 -5.61 -16.76 4.39
C THR A 278 -4.67 -17.46 5.37
N PHE A 279 -5.21 -18.20 6.36
CA PHE A 279 -4.40 -18.88 7.36
C PHE A 279 -3.42 -19.90 6.74
N TYR A 280 -3.77 -20.50 5.60
CA TYR A 280 -2.89 -21.38 4.82
C TYR A 280 -1.65 -20.66 4.23
N LEU A 281 -1.64 -19.33 4.24
CA LEU A 281 -0.49 -18.50 3.86
C LEU A 281 0.40 -18.13 5.06
N LYS A 282 0.01 -18.53 6.28
CA LYS A 282 0.79 -18.25 7.49
C LYS A 282 2.22 -18.76 7.31
N ASP A 283 3.16 -17.96 7.77
CA ASP A 283 4.60 -18.23 7.71
C ASP A 283 5.17 -18.39 6.28
N LYS A 284 4.36 -18.24 5.23
CA LYS A 284 4.87 -18.15 3.87
C LYS A 284 5.60 -16.83 3.65
N CYS A 285 6.77 -16.93 3.02
CA CYS A 285 7.58 -15.80 2.65
C CYS A 285 7.27 -15.35 1.22
N PHE A 286 7.02 -14.07 1.02
CA PHE A 286 6.80 -13.48 -0.28
C PHE A 286 7.81 -12.37 -0.55
N ASN A 287 8.25 -12.29 -1.81
CA ASN A 287 8.99 -11.15 -2.32
C ASN A 287 8.03 -10.28 -3.12
N PHE A 288 7.95 -9.01 -2.80
CA PHE A 288 7.31 -8.02 -3.67
C PHE A 288 8.23 -7.78 -4.87
N LYS A 289 7.72 -7.94 -6.08
CA LYS A 289 8.49 -7.79 -7.32
C LYS A 289 8.71 -6.35 -7.72
#